data_06faf6d771c4b06b55c224c29bf5d362
#
_entry.id   06faf6d771c4b06b55c224c29bf5d362
#
_cell.length_a   1.000
_cell.length_b   1.000
_cell.length_c   1.000
_cell.angle_alpha   90.00
_cell.angle_beta   90.00
_cell.angle_gamma   90.00
#
_symmetry.space_group_name_H-M   'P 1'
#
loop_
_entity.id
_entity.type
_entity.pdbx_description
1 polymer ?
#
loop_
_entity_poly.entity_id
_entity_poly.type
_entity_poly.pdbx_seq_one_letter_code
_entity_poly.pdbx_strand_id
1 'polypeptide(L)'
;MRVALCLYGLIGSAKGKAYDKKGGTDIVLEDCYNSFSKHILSKNDVDVFFHTWDTDFEDELVLKYNPKKYKVEPQKIFNDTIKGPEKRIQAHYSRWYSTKVVNELKSNYEKENNFEYDLVMISRFDMIWHTDVIFNDLDKNIFYIPGTTLGNKKWGWPHVECGLPHEIADLWFISNSINIDNFSKLYDLINQYIIKDKCPVWKHISNHMLAFYHLKKIELIPEFTKTLFNRGFPDKNPDFQVYREYKNN
;
A
#
# COMPACT_ATOMS: atom_id res chain seq x y z
N MET A 1 13.73 17.43 -6.45
CA MET A 1 13.13 16.13 -6.80
C MET A 1 11.62 16.27 -6.67
N ARG A 2 10.86 15.80 -7.64
CA ARG A 2 9.38 15.80 -7.59
C ARG A 2 8.90 14.49 -7.01
N VAL A 3 8.04 14.57 -6.01
CA VAL A 3 7.56 13.39 -5.29
C VAL A 3 6.03 13.36 -5.25
N ALA A 4 5.44 12.18 -5.44
CA ALA A 4 4.02 11.94 -5.25
C ALA A 4 3.77 11.04 -4.04
N LEU A 5 2.80 11.39 -3.20
CA LEU A 5 2.23 10.54 -2.17
C LEU A 5 0.83 10.08 -2.60
N CYS A 6 0.69 8.80 -2.86
CA CYS A 6 -0.54 8.15 -3.32
C CYS A 6 -1.17 7.36 -2.16
N LEU A 7 -2.19 7.92 -1.52
CA LEU A 7 -2.88 7.27 -0.40
C LEU A 7 -4.08 6.45 -0.90
N TYR A 8 -4.27 5.24 -0.36
CA TYR A 8 -5.33 4.35 -0.85
C TYR A 8 -6.07 3.60 0.25
N GLY A 9 -7.32 3.25 -0.04
CA GLY A 9 -8.14 2.33 0.73
C GLY A 9 -9.05 3.02 1.74
N LEU A 10 -9.35 2.34 2.84
CA LEU A 10 -10.10 2.87 3.97
C LEU A 10 -9.17 3.67 4.88
N ILE A 11 -9.73 4.68 5.54
CA ILE A 11 -9.01 5.46 6.57
C ILE A 11 -8.52 4.54 7.71
N GLY A 12 -9.22 3.43 7.92
CA GLY A 12 -8.90 2.46 8.94
C GLY A 12 -9.95 2.41 10.04
N SER A 13 -9.82 1.45 10.94
CA SER A 13 -10.77 1.24 12.03
C SER A 13 -10.02 1.03 13.34
N ALA A 14 -10.51 1.67 14.41
CA ALA A 14 -9.97 1.51 15.76
C ALA A 14 -10.16 0.09 16.33
N LYS A 15 -11.07 -0.71 15.78
CA LYS A 15 -11.46 -2.04 16.32
C LYS A 15 -11.03 -3.24 15.46
N GLY A 16 -10.11 -3.07 14.50
CA GLY A 16 -9.59 -4.21 13.78
C GLY A 16 -9.92 -4.25 12.30
N LYS A 17 -10.02 -5.44 11.72
CA LYS A 17 -10.10 -5.63 10.27
C LYS A 17 -11.33 -4.96 9.67
N ALA A 18 -11.15 -4.27 8.55
CA ALA A 18 -12.17 -3.56 7.76
C ALA A 18 -13.39 -4.41 7.29
N TYR A 19 -13.61 -5.57 7.89
CA TYR A 19 -14.77 -6.43 7.66
C TYR A 19 -15.99 -6.04 8.52
N ASP A 20 -15.75 -5.28 9.57
CA ASP A 20 -16.82 -4.74 10.39
C ASP A 20 -17.20 -3.40 9.78
N LYS A 21 -18.28 -3.36 9.06
CA LYS A 21 -19.02 -2.30 8.36
C LYS A 21 -18.97 -0.86 8.95
N LYS A 22 -18.01 -0.56 9.80
CA LYS A 22 -17.75 0.76 10.34
C LYS A 22 -16.46 1.26 9.73
N GLY A 23 -16.58 2.21 8.83
CA GLY A 23 -15.49 2.95 8.21
C GLY A 23 -14.52 3.57 9.21
N GLY A 24 -13.66 4.46 8.74
CA GLY A 24 -12.77 5.25 9.56
C GLY A 24 -13.51 6.01 10.67
N THR A 25 -12.76 6.45 11.64
CA THR A 25 -13.25 7.37 12.68
C THR A 25 -12.36 8.60 12.66
N ASP A 26 -12.91 9.74 13.13
CA ASP A 26 -12.17 11.01 13.25
C ASP A 26 -10.84 10.82 13.98
N ILE A 27 -10.83 10.01 15.05
CA ILE A 27 -9.62 9.73 15.83
C ILE A 27 -8.56 9.01 14.98
N VAL A 28 -8.95 8.03 14.17
CA VAL A 28 -8.02 7.31 13.31
C VAL A 28 -7.47 8.23 12.24
N LEU A 29 -8.33 9.02 11.61
CA LEU A 29 -7.94 9.98 10.59
C LEU A 29 -6.96 11.01 11.17
N GLU A 30 -7.25 11.58 12.33
CA GLU A 30 -6.43 12.59 12.98
C GLU A 30 -5.04 12.06 13.35
N ASP A 31 -4.97 10.92 14.06
CA ASP A 31 -3.70 10.32 14.47
C ASP A 31 -2.83 9.95 13.26
N CYS A 32 -3.44 9.36 12.22
CA CYS A 32 -2.70 8.98 11.00
C CYS A 32 -2.24 10.22 10.23
N TYR A 33 -3.12 11.22 10.03
CA TYR A 33 -2.75 12.46 9.36
C TYR A 33 -1.62 13.18 10.08
N ASN A 34 -1.68 13.32 11.40
CA ASN A 34 -0.65 13.97 12.20
C ASN A 34 0.70 13.25 12.03
N SER A 35 0.68 11.93 11.97
CA SER A 35 1.85 11.12 11.70
C SER A 35 2.42 11.35 10.29
N PHE A 36 1.58 11.33 9.24
CA PHE A 36 1.99 11.65 7.86
C PHE A 36 2.51 13.09 7.75
N SER A 37 1.81 14.04 8.37
CA SER A 37 2.20 15.46 8.38
C SER A 37 3.57 15.66 9.01
N LYS A 38 3.81 15.05 10.16
CA LYS A 38 5.07 15.19 10.90
C LYS A 38 6.25 14.54 10.19
N HIS A 39 6.07 13.33 9.69
CA HIS A 39 7.19 12.48 9.25
C HIS A 39 7.37 12.41 7.74
N ILE A 40 6.40 12.87 6.95
CA ILE A 40 6.46 12.85 5.49
C ILE A 40 6.21 14.23 4.88
N LEU A 41 5.02 14.84 5.14
CA LEU A 41 4.64 16.07 4.45
C LEU A 41 5.49 17.27 4.87
N SER A 42 5.83 17.40 6.16
CA SER A 42 6.69 18.50 6.65
C SER A 42 8.17 18.34 6.28
N LYS A 43 8.57 17.18 5.80
CA LYS A 43 9.97 16.87 5.48
C LYS A 43 10.27 16.95 3.99
N ASN A 44 9.25 16.96 3.16
CA ASN A 44 9.38 16.88 1.71
C ASN A 44 8.35 17.77 1.03
N ASP A 45 8.68 18.26 -0.16
CA ASP A 45 7.71 18.86 -1.07
C ASP A 45 7.06 17.75 -1.89
N VAL A 46 5.81 17.39 -1.55
CA VAL A 46 5.10 16.27 -2.16
C VAL A 46 3.72 16.68 -2.69
N ASP A 47 3.38 16.20 -3.85
CA ASP A 47 2.03 16.25 -4.38
C ASP A 47 1.23 15.04 -3.88
N VAL A 48 0.06 15.28 -3.28
CA VAL A 48 -0.79 14.23 -2.72
C VAL A 48 -1.87 13.82 -3.72
N PHE A 49 -2.10 12.52 -3.80
CA PHE A 49 -3.20 11.88 -4.53
C PHE A 49 -3.88 10.90 -3.60
N PHE A 50 -5.19 10.73 -3.72
CA PHE A 50 -5.81 9.66 -2.96
C PHE A 50 -7.03 9.02 -3.63
N HIS A 51 -7.27 7.77 -3.27
CA HIS A 51 -8.51 7.04 -3.50
C HIS A 51 -8.99 6.43 -2.19
N THR A 52 -10.23 6.69 -1.82
CA THR A 52 -10.84 6.10 -0.62
C THR A 52 -12.25 5.56 -0.87
N TRP A 53 -12.61 4.57 -0.06
CA TRP A 53 -13.97 4.03 0.06
C TRP A 53 -14.78 4.72 1.16
N ASP A 54 -14.17 5.57 1.96
CA ASP A 54 -14.81 6.26 3.09
C ASP A 54 -15.43 7.58 2.61
N THR A 55 -16.66 7.50 2.08
CA THR A 55 -17.38 8.65 1.52
C THR A 55 -17.71 9.73 2.54
N ASP A 56 -17.84 9.38 3.80
CA ASP A 56 -18.21 10.32 4.87
C ASP A 56 -17.05 11.26 5.26
N PHE A 57 -15.84 11.00 4.79
CA PHE A 57 -14.62 11.76 5.14
C PHE A 57 -14.04 12.57 3.98
N GLU A 58 -14.77 12.72 2.87
CA GLU A 58 -14.26 13.40 1.67
C GLU A 58 -13.74 14.80 1.95
N ASP A 59 -14.60 15.67 2.53
CA ASP A 59 -14.27 17.05 2.79
C ASP A 59 -13.07 17.19 3.75
N GLU A 60 -13.04 16.36 4.79
CA GLU A 60 -11.96 16.37 5.77
C GLU A 60 -10.63 15.90 5.18
N LEU A 61 -10.65 14.87 4.35
CA LEU A 61 -9.45 14.38 3.64
C LEU A 61 -8.92 15.43 2.66
N VAL A 62 -9.80 16.08 1.91
CA VAL A 62 -9.42 17.17 0.99
C VAL A 62 -8.80 18.33 1.76
N LEU A 63 -9.42 18.75 2.86
CA LEU A 63 -8.90 19.84 3.70
C LEU A 63 -7.51 19.49 4.29
N LYS A 64 -7.34 18.28 4.82
CA LYS A 64 -6.09 17.87 5.47
C LYS A 64 -4.95 17.63 4.48
N TYR A 65 -5.20 16.91 3.42
CA TYR A 65 -4.14 16.47 2.50
C TYR A 65 -3.93 17.37 1.29
N ASN A 66 -4.86 18.32 1.02
CA ASN A 66 -4.81 19.24 -0.14
C ASN A 66 -4.37 18.54 -1.45
N PRO A 67 -5.10 17.50 -1.90
CA PRO A 67 -4.65 16.66 -3.00
C PRO A 67 -4.66 17.36 -4.35
N LYS A 68 -3.74 17.02 -5.25
CA LYS A 68 -3.77 17.44 -6.67
C LYS A 68 -4.94 16.81 -7.42
N LYS A 69 -5.16 15.52 -7.18
CA LYS A 69 -6.34 14.78 -7.65
C LYS A 69 -6.73 13.71 -6.63
N TYR A 70 -8.03 13.44 -6.56
CA TYR A 70 -8.55 12.40 -5.69
C TYR A 70 -9.80 11.75 -6.28
N LYS A 71 -10.16 10.61 -5.73
CA LYS A 71 -11.43 9.94 -6.00
C LYS A 71 -11.97 9.31 -4.72
N VAL A 72 -13.22 9.64 -4.42
CA VAL A 72 -14.00 9.03 -3.35
C VAL A 72 -15.17 8.30 -3.97
N GLU A 73 -15.38 7.05 -3.62
CA GLU A 73 -16.50 6.26 -4.13
C GLU A 73 -16.96 5.21 -3.11
N PRO A 74 -18.23 4.80 -3.13
CA PRO A 74 -18.72 3.70 -2.31
C PRO A 74 -17.95 2.42 -2.61
N GLN A 75 -17.72 1.60 -1.56
CA GLN A 75 -16.97 0.37 -1.72
C GLN A 75 -17.58 -0.57 -2.74
N LYS A 76 -16.81 -0.94 -3.75
CA LYS A 76 -17.21 -1.93 -4.75
C LYS A 76 -17.21 -3.34 -4.16
N ILE A 77 -18.15 -4.15 -4.60
CA ILE A 77 -18.26 -5.56 -4.28
C ILE A 77 -17.68 -6.36 -5.44
N PHE A 78 -16.74 -7.24 -5.16
CA PHE A 78 -15.97 -8.02 -6.14
C PHE A 78 -16.33 -9.52 -6.06
N ASN A 79 -17.60 -9.87 -5.86
CA ASN A 79 -18.02 -11.24 -5.52
C ASN A 79 -17.93 -12.26 -6.67
N ASP A 80 -17.81 -11.83 -7.93
CA ASP A 80 -18.18 -12.70 -9.05
C ASP A 80 -17.02 -13.38 -9.77
N THR A 81 -15.79 -13.18 -9.35
CA THR A 81 -14.67 -13.51 -10.23
C THR A 81 -13.83 -14.70 -9.80
N ILE A 82 -13.86 -15.17 -8.55
CA ILE A 82 -12.94 -16.21 -8.09
C ILE A 82 -13.50 -17.12 -7.00
N LYS A 83 -13.23 -18.44 -7.15
CA LYS A 83 -13.50 -19.46 -6.14
C LYS A 83 -12.50 -19.34 -4.97
N GLY A 84 -12.96 -18.82 -3.84
CA GLY A 84 -12.19 -18.71 -2.60
C GLY A 84 -13.05 -18.18 -1.46
N PRO A 85 -12.53 -18.03 -0.25
CA PRO A 85 -13.27 -17.44 0.85
C PRO A 85 -13.66 -15.99 0.47
N GLU A 86 -14.96 -15.71 0.34
CA GLU A 86 -15.52 -14.41 -0.10
C GLU A 86 -14.83 -13.19 0.54
N LYS A 87 -14.60 -13.26 1.87
CA LYS A 87 -13.95 -12.17 2.62
C LYS A 87 -12.53 -11.85 2.14
N ARG A 88 -11.77 -12.86 1.73
CA ARG A 88 -10.41 -12.64 1.24
C ARG A 88 -10.39 -12.09 -0.17
N ILE A 89 -11.26 -12.58 -1.03
CA ILE A 89 -11.41 -12.09 -2.40
C ILE A 89 -11.73 -10.60 -2.38
N GLN A 90 -12.77 -10.20 -1.68
CA GLN A 90 -13.15 -8.80 -1.54
C GLN A 90 -11.97 -7.92 -1.09
N ALA A 91 -11.20 -8.37 -0.09
CA ALA A 91 -10.05 -7.62 0.42
C ALA A 91 -8.93 -7.47 -0.61
N HIS A 92 -8.66 -8.52 -1.40
CA HIS A 92 -7.60 -8.49 -2.41
C HIS A 92 -7.94 -7.57 -3.57
N TYR A 93 -9.15 -7.72 -4.14
CA TYR A 93 -9.58 -6.87 -5.25
C TYR A 93 -9.76 -5.43 -4.84
N SER A 94 -10.41 -5.17 -3.71
CA SER A 94 -10.60 -3.82 -3.19
C SER A 94 -9.28 -3.08 -2.99
N ARG A 95 -8.31 -3.78 -2.39
CA ARG A 95 -6.98 -3.19 -2.16
C ARG A 95 -6.27 -2.83 -3.47
N TRP A 96 -6.15 -3.78 -4.39
CA TRP A 96 -5.40 -3.55 -5.63
C TRP A 96 -6.12 -2.63 -6.61
N TYR A 97 -7.45 -2.66 -6.63
CA TYR A 97 -8.25 -1.67 -7.35
C TYR A 97 -7.96 -0.25 -6.83
N SER A 98 -8.00 -0.05 -5.52
CA SER A 98 -7.73 1.25 -4.92
C SER A 98 -6.31 1.73 -5.24
N THR A 99 -5.32 0.84 -5.22
CA THR A 99 -3.95 1.14 -5.64
C THR A 99 -3.88 1.54 -7.12
N LYS A 100 -4.56 0.82 -8.01
CA LYS A 100 -4.63 1.17 -9.43
C LYS A 100 -5.24 2.56 -9.63
N VAL A 101 -6.38 2.83 -9.02
CA VAL A 101 -7.10 4.11 -9.17
C VAL A 101 -6.24 5.28 -8.71
N VAL A 102 -5.62 5.20 -7.54
CA VAL A 102 -4.79 6.32 -7.07
C VAL A 102 -3.57 6.55 -7.96
N ASN A 103 -2.98 5.49 -8.50
CA ASN A 103 -1.88 5.61 -9.46
C ASN A 103 -2.33 6.21 -10.80
N GLU A 104 -3.52 5.85 -11.30
CA GLU A 104 -4.10 6.47 -12.50
C GLU A 104 -4.33 7.97 -12.32
N LEU A 105 -4.77 8.41 -11.13
CA LEU A 105 -4.90 9.84 -10.82
C LEU A 105 -3.55 10.56 -10.92
N LYS A 106 -2.49 9.97 -10.34
CA LYS A 106 -1.12 10.47 -10.41
C LYS A 106 -0.63 10.52 -11.87
N SER A 107 -0.75 9.42 -12.62
CA SER A 107 -0.25 9.31 -14.00
C SER A 107 -1.01 10.24 -14.96
N ASN A 108 -2.30 10.48 -14.73
CA ASN A 108 -3.05 11.47 -15.49
C ASN A 108 -2.58 12.90 -15.20
N TYR A 109 -2.27 13.21 -13.94
CA TYR A 109 -1.72 14.51 -13.57
C TYR A 109 -0.33 14.76 -14.19
N GLU A 110 0.54 13.75 -14.23
CA GLU A 110 1.83 13.80 -14.92
C GLU A 110 1.66 14.14 -16.41
N LYS A 111 0.75 13.42 -17.09
CA LYS A 111 0.47 13.64 -18.53
C LYS A 111 -0.09 15.04 -18.81
N GLU A 112 -1.03 15.51 -18.00
CA GLU A 112 -1.65 16.83 -18.15
C GLU A 112 -0.62 17.98 -17.96
N ASN A 113 0.41 17.74 -17.16
CA ASN A 113 1.42 18.73 -16.82
C ASN A 113 2.78 18.48 -17.48
N ASN A 114 2.91 17.48 -18.37
CA ASN A 114 4.12 17.14 -19.14
C ASN A 114 5.36 16.93 -18.26
N PHE A 115 5.26 16.12 -17.22
CA PHE A 115 6.39 15.68 -16.40
C PHE A 115 6.18 14.28 -15.83
N GLU A 116 7.21 13.73 -15.19
CA GLU A 116 7.15 12.50 -14.40
C GLU A 116 7.66 12.78 -12.97
N TYR A 117 7.07 12.11 -11.97
CA TYR A 117 7.61 12.14 -10.60
C TYR A 117 8.89 11.31 -10.52
N ASP A 118 9.91 11.87 -9.84
CA ASP A 118 11.17 11.16 -9.58
C ASP A 118 10.95 9.97 -8.64
N LEU A 119 10.11 10.17 -7.60
CA LEU A 119 9.69 9.14 -6.66
C LEU A 119 8.20 9.22 -6.41
N VAL A 120 7.59 8.06 -6.23
CA VAL A 120 6.18 7.88 -5.88
C VAL A 120 6.10 6.94 -4.68
N MET A 121 5.43 7.37 -3.63
CA MET A 121 5.09 6.54 -2.50
C MET A 121 3.62 6.15 -2.57
N ILE A 122 3.32 4.87 -2.64
CA ILE A 122 1.97 4.33 -2.45
C ILE A 122 1.85 3.87 -1.00
N SER A 123 0.85 4.35 -0.26
CA SER A 123 0.64 3.99 1.13
C SER A 123 -0.84 3.88 1.48
N ARG A 124 -1.15 3.07 2.50
CA ARG A 124 -2.46 3.06 3.13
C ARG A 124 -2.66 4.33 3.96
N PHE A 125 -3.93 4.71 4.19
CA PHE A 125 -4.24 5.81 5.10
C PHE A 125 -3.97 5.47 6.57
N ASP A 126 -4.23 4.22 6.99
CA ASP A 126 -4.17 3.78 8.38
C ASP A 126 -2.75 3.45 8.88
N MET A 127 -1.77 4.28 8.49
CA MET A 127 -0.37 4.13 8.89
C MET A 127 0.03 5.17 9.92
N ILE A 128 0.78 4.73 10.93
CA ILE A 128 1.48 5.60 11.89
C ILE A 128 2.99 5.50 11.61
N TRP A 129 3.60 6.62 11.35
CA TRP A 129 5.03 6.77 11.13
C TRP A 129 5.72 7.28 12.38
N HIS A 130 6.84 6.70 12.74
CA HIS A 130 7.66 7.08 13.89
C HIS A 130 9.03 7.63 13.46
N THR A 131 9.42 7.38 12.22
CA THR A 131 10.69 7.81 11.62
C THR A 131 10.41 8.68 10.39
N ASP A 132 11.24 9.71 10.19
CA ASP A 132 11.12 10.61 9.05
C ASP A 132 11.46 9.88 7.74
N VAL A 133 10.62 10.08 6.73
CA VAL A 133 10.87 9.63 5.35
C VAL A 133 11.44 10.80 4.58
N ILE A 134 12.71 10.73 4.23
CA ILE A 134 13.41 11.77 3.45
C ILE A 134 13.63 11.22 2.04
N PHE A 135 12.81 11.67 1.09
CA PHE A 135 12.87 11.14 -0.28
C PHE A 135 14.18 11.48 -0.98
N ASN A 136 14.82 12.61 -0.66
CA ASN A 136 16.10 12.98 -1.25
C ASN A 136 17.25 11.99 -0.92
N ASP A 137 17.10 11.17 0.10
CA ASP A 137 18.08 10.16 0.50
C ASP A 137 17.88 8.82 -0.24
N LEU A 138 16.82 8.71 -1.06
CA LEU A 138 16.46 7.48 -1.73
C LEU A 138 16.94 7.44 -3.18
N ASP A 139 17.42 6.27 -3.60
CA ASP A 139 17.77 6.01 -5.00
C ASP A 139 16.50 5.68 -5.80
N LYS A 140 16.18 6.51 -6.78
CA LYS A 140 15.00 6.35 -7.62
C LYS A 140 15.00 5.09 -8.49
N ASN A 141 16.14 4.44 -8.67
CA ASN A 141 16.23 3.19 -9.41
C ASN A 141 15.86 1.96 -8.58
N ILE A 142 15.65 2.14 -7.29
CA ILE A 142 15.31 1.07 -6.35
C ILE A 142 13.79 1.06 -6.08
N PHE A 143 13.25 -0.15 -5.96
CA PHE A 143 11.90 -0.39 -5.46
C PHE A 143 11.96 -0.70 -3.96
N TYR A 144 11.56 0.23 -3.12
CA TYR A 144 11.59 0.07 -1.66
C TYR A 144 10.31 -0.59 -1.17
N ILE A 145 10.49 -1.58 -0.31
CA ILE A 145 9.42 -2.34 0.34
C ILE A 145 9.53 -2.23 1.86
N PRO A 146 8.41 -2.37 2.58
CA PRO A 146 8.43 -2.41 4.03
C PRO A 146 9.30 -3.55 4.54
N GLY A 147 10.17 -3.26 5.51
CA GLY A 147 10.86 -4.28 6.28
C GLY A 147 9.87 -5.07 7.13
N THR A 148 9.95 -6.39 7.05
CA THR A 148 9.24 -7.26 7.97
C THR A 148 10.24 -8.03 8.80
N THR A 149 10.15 -7.91 10.11
CA THR A 149 10.88 -8.77 11.06
C THR A 149 10.21 -10.13 11.24
N LEU A 150 9.19 -10.41 10.45
CA LEU A 150 8.44 -11.67 10.51
C LEU A 150 9.22 -12.85 9.89
N GLY A 151 10.48 -12.98 10.27
CA GLY A 151 11.18 -14.27 10.28
C GLY A 151 10.55 -15.25 11.27
N ASN A 152 9.27 -15.13 11.55
CA ASN A 152 8.61 -15.94 12.58
C ASN A 152 8.11 -17.24 11.95
N LYS A 153 8.94 -18.30 12.08
CA LYS A 153 8.59 -19.71 11.83
C LYS A 153 7.25 -20.16 12.45
N LYS A 154 6.59 -19.29 13.21
CA LYS A 154 5.38 -19.61 13.97
C LYS A 154 4.11 -19.71 13.12
N TRP A 155 4.10 -19.14 11.89
CA TRP A 155 2.90 -19.11 11.06
C TRP A 155 2.90 -20.15 9.93
N GLY A 156 3.94 -20.98 9.79
CA GLY A 156 3.93 -22.14 8.91
C GLY A 156 3.58 -21.87 7.43
N TRP A 157 3.81 -20.66 6.95
CA TRP A 157 3.51 -20.30 5.57
C TRP A 157 4.53 -20.92 4.63
N PRO A 158 4.13 -21.54 3.53
CA PRO A 158 5.03 -22.20 2.59
C PRO A 158 5.76 -21.17 1.69
N HIS A 159 6.51 -20.25 2.28
CA HIS A 159 7.24 -19.21 1.55
C HIS A 159 8.52 -19.73 0.89
N VAL A 160 8.94 -20.93 1.26
CA VAL A 160 10.17 -21.57 0.78
C VAL A 160 10.07 -21.97 -0.69
N GLU A 161 8.87 -22.23 -1.19
CA GLU A 161 8.67 -22.65 -2.60
C GLU A 161 8.82 -21.51 -3.61
N CYS A 162 8.75 -20.25 -3.16
CA CYS A 162 8.90 -19.08 -4.04
C CYS A 162 10.32 -18.53 -4.12
N GLY A 163 11.26 -19.11 -3.38
CA GLY A 163 12.68 -18.72 -3.42
C GLY A 163 13.00 -17.37 -2.77
N LEU A 164 12.09 -16.81 -1.99
CA LEU A 164 12.37 -15.64 -1.18
C LEU A 164 12.31 -15.92 0.31
N PRO A 165 13.25 -15.33 1.05
CA PRO A 165 13.34 -15.53 2.49
C PRO A 165 12.30 -14.74 3.31
N HIS A 166 11.55 -13.79 2.72
CA HIS A 166 10.75 -12.84 3.50
C HIS A 166 9.43 -12.46 2.82
N GLU A 167 8.38 -12.30 3.63
CA GLU A 167 7.10 -11.74 3.20
C GLU A 167 7.25 -10.24 2.90
N ILE A 168 6.73 -9.80 1.76
CA ILE A 168 6.56 -8.37 1.49
C ILE A 168 5.30 -7.90 2.21
N ALA A 169 5.44 -7.03 3.20
CA ALA A 169 4.27 -6.39 3.78
C ALA A 169 3.63 -5.46 2.72
N ASP A 170 2.32 -5.61 2.51
CA ASP A 170 1.56 -4.84 1.53
C ASP A 170 1.07 -3.49 2.08
N LEU A 171 1.90 -2.77 2.81
CA LEU A 171 1.51 -1.58 3.55
C LEU A 171 1.81 -0.29 2.77
N TRP A 172 3.00 -0.19 2.24
CA TRP A 172 3.46 0.91 1.42
C TRP A 172 4.57 0.45 0.47
N PHE A 173 4.83 1.23 -0.58
CA PHE A 173 5.89 1.00 -1.56
C PHE A 173 6.42 2.35 -2.06
N ILE A 174 7.73 2.44 -2.36
CA ILE A 174 8.35 3.64 -2.92
C ILE A 174 9.24 3.24 -4.09
N SER A 175 9.09 3.91 -5.25
CA SER A 175 10.00 3.79 -6.39
C SER A 175 9.77 4.96 -7.35
N ASN A 176 10.46 4.98 -8.50
CA ASN A 176 10.15 5.94 -9.56
C ASN A 176 8.75 5.71 -10.16
N SER A 177 8.25 6.72 -10.90
CA SER A 177 6.91 6.69 -11.47
C SER A 177 6.68 5.47 -12.38
N ILE A 178 7.62 5.12 -13.23
CA ILE A 178 7.52 4.00 -14.18
C ILE A 178 7.37 2.66 -13.44
N ASN A 179 8.18 2.42 -12.42
CA ASN A 179 8.11 1.20 -11.62
C ASN A 179 6.79 1.09 -10.87
N ILE A 180 6.30 2.20 -10.32
CA ILE A 180 5.01 2.23 -9.63
C ILE A 180 3.84 2.05 -10.61
N ASP A 181 3.90 2.62 -11.82
CA ASP A 181 2.92 2.39 -12.87
C ASP A 181 2.85 0.90 -13.26
N ASN A 182 3.99 0.26 -13.43
CA ASN A 182 4.04 -1.18 -13.72
C ASN A 182 3.54 -2.01 -12.54
N PHE A 183 3.90 -1.66 -11.32
CA PHE A 183 3.43 -2.35 -10.13
C PHE A 183 1.91 -2.23 -9.93
N SER A 184 1.33 -1.09 -10.24
CA SER A 184 -0.11 -0.83 -10.09
C SER A 184 -0.98 -1.63 -11.07
N LYS A 185 -0.40 -2.20 -12.14
CA LYS A 185 -1.08 -3.13 -13.06
C LYS A 185 -1.44 -4.47 -12.41
N LEU A 186 -0.96 -4.74 -11.18
CA LEU A 186 -1.29 -5.95 -10.44
C LEU A 186 -2.80 -6.22 -10.38
N TYR A 187 -3.64 -5.20 -10.22
CA TYR A 187 -5.09 -5.37 -10.24
C TYR A 187 -5.60 -6.07 -11.50
N ASP A 188 -5.12 -5.66 -12.67
CA ASP A 188 -5.54 -6.22 -13.96
C ASP A 188 -5.05 -7.65 -14.18
N LEU A 189 -4.03 -8.06 -13.43
CA LEU A 189 -3.37 -9.36 -13.55
C LEU A 189 -3.77 -10.36 -12.46
N ILE A 190 -4.53 -9.94 -11.44
CA ILE A 190 -4.90 -10.83 -10.32
C ILE A 190 -5.50 -12.13 -10.81
N ASN A 191 -6.46 -12.08 -11.75
CA ASN A 191 -7.11 -13.27 -12.29
C ASN A 191 -6.14 -14.25 -12.94
N GLN A 192 -5.08 -13.76 -13.56
CA GLN A 192 -4.04 -14.60 -14.18
C GLN A 192 -3.13 -15.24 -13.11
N TYR A 193 -2.90 -14.54 -11.99
CA TYR A 193 -2.01 -15.00 -10.94
C TYR A 193 -2.62 -16.05 -10.02
N ILE A 194 -3.94 -16.12 -9.95
CA ILE A 194 -4.64 -17.04 -9.05
C ILE A 194 -5.24 -18.27 -9.78
N ILE A 195 -4.88 -18.48 -11.04
CA ILE A 195 -5.29 -19.68 -11.76
C ILE A 195 -4.61 -20.89 -11.14
N LYS A 196 -5.44 -21.88 -10.76
CA LYS A 196 -4.99 -23.17 -10.22
C LYS A 196 -3.92 -23.79 -11.11
N ASP A 197 -2.87 -24.32 -10.47
CA ASP A 197 -1.75 -25.04 -11.08
C ASP A 197 -0.86 -24.20 -12.02
N LYS A 198 -1.18 -22.91 -12.25
CA LYS A 198 -0.36 -22.02 -13.07
C LYS A 198 0.46 -21.00 -12.27
N CYS A 199 0.10 -20.80 -11.01
CA CYS A 199 0.76 -19.85 -10.16
C CYS A 199 0.85 -20.38 -8.72
N PRO A 200 2.00 -20.31 -8.08
CA PRO A 200 2.17 -20.77 -6.70
C PRO A 200 1.31 -20.02 -5.68
N VAL A 201 0.76 -18.86 -6.07
CA VAL A 201 -0.07 -18.01 -5.18
C VAL A 201 -1.49 -18.55 -4.98
N TRP A 202 -1.98 -19.42 -5.86
CA TRP A 202 -3.38 -19.83 -5.85
C TRP A 202 -3.82 -20.60 -4.58
N LYS A 203 -2.89 -21.32 -3.93
CA LYS A 203 -3.20 -22.09 -2.71
C LYS A 203 -3.36 -21.21 -1.48
N HIS A 204 -2.69 -20.07 -1.45
CA HIS A 204 -2.60 -19.19 -0.29
C HIS A 204 -2.64 -17.73 -0.73
N ILE A 205 -3.77 -17.32 -1.34
CA ILE A 205 -3.91 -15.95 -1.82
C ILE A 205 -3.80 -14.98 -0.65
N SER A 206 -2.80 -14.12 -0.70
CA SER A 206 -2.63 -12.98 0.19
C SER A 206 -2.12 -11.78 -0.59
N ASN A 207 -2.37 -10.58 -0.10
CA ASN A 207 -1.84 -9.36 -0.73
C ASN A 207 -0.31 -9.36 -0.74
N HIS A 208 0.31 -9.91 0.29
CA HIS A 208 1.76 -10.07 0.40
C HIS A 208 2.32 -10.93 -0.73
N MET A 209 1.71 -12.08 -0.98
CA MET A 209 2.12 -13.00 -2.05
C MET A 209 1.86 -12.42 -3.44
N LEU A 210 0.72 -11.76 -3.64
CA LEU A 210 0.40 -11.11 -4.91
C LEU A 210 1.41 -10.01 -5.25
N ALA A 211 1.73 -9.14 -4.28
CA ALA A 211 2.74 -8.09 -4.46
C ALA A 211 4.11 -8.68 -4.82
N PHE A 212 4.55 -9.67 -4.05
CA PHE A 212 5.80 -10.36 -4.32
C PHE A 212 5.87 -11.00 -5.70
N TYR A 213 4.86 -11.81 -6.03
CA TYR A 213 4.81 -12.50 -7.31
C TYR A 213 4.80 -11.52 -8.49
N HIS A 214 4.08 -10.41 -8.34
CA HIS A 214 4.04 -9.37 -9.36
C HIS A 214 5.39 -8.66 -9.52
N LEU A 215 6.06 -8.26 -8.43
CA LEU A 215 7.40 -7.68 -8.49
C LEU A 215 8.41 -8.61 -9.18
N LYS A 216 8.30 -9.92 -8.93
CA LYS A 216 9.12 -10.91 -9.64
C LYS A 216 8.80 -10.97 -11.15
N LYS A 217 7.52 -10.85 -11.52
CA LYS A 217 7.08 -10.89 -12.93
C LYS A 217 7.49 -9.66 -13.73
N ILE A 218 7.60 -8.52 -13.08
CA ILE A 218 8.08 -7.26 -13.69
C ILE A 218 9.59 -7.04 -13.47
N GLU A 219 10.31 -8.10 -13.06
CA GLU A 219 11.77 -8.18 -12.97
C GLU A 219 12.42 -7.18 -12.00
N LEU A 220 11.69 -6.75 -10.97
CA LEU A 220 12.24 -5.87 -9.93
C LEU A 220 12.90 -6.64 -8.78
N ILE A 221 12.58 -7.92 -8.59
CA ILE A 221 13.16 -8.77 -7.54
C ILE A 221 14.11 -9.79 -8.18
N PRO A 222 15.28 -10.04 -7.54
CA PRO A 222 15.79 -9.45 -6.28
C PRO A 222 16.60 -8.17 -6.46
N GLU A 223 17.05 -7.85 -7.66
CA GLU A 223 18.18 -6.94 -7.91
C GLU A 223 17.85 -5.47 -7.64
N PHE A 224 16.61 -5.06 -7.95
CA PHE A 224 16.17 -3.66 -7.83
C PHE A 224 15.27 -3.40 -6.62
N THR A 225 15.15 -4.36 -5.69
CA THR A 225 14.29 -4.22 -4.52
C THR A 225 15.11 -4.17 -3.23
N LYS A 226 14.85 -3.17 -2.40
CA LYS A 226 15.46 -3.03 -1.07
C LYS A 226 14.40 -2.87 0.01
N THR A 227 14.66 -3.49 1.14
CA THR A 227 13.89 -3.26 2.35
C THR A 227 14.27 -1.91 2.95
N LEU A 228 13.25 -1.13 3.29
CA LEU A 228 13.40 0.17 3.93
C LEU A 228 12.42 0.25 5.10
N PHE A 229 12.87 0.80 6.22
CA PHE A 229 12.10 0.92 7.47
C PHE A 229 11.62 -0.41 8.05
N ASN A 230 11.58 -0.48 9.36
CA ASN A 230 11.21 -1.68 10.10
C ASN A 230 9.83 -1.52 10.74
N ARG A 231 8.96 -2.51 10.56
CA ARG A 231 7.65 -2.56 11.23
C ARG A 231 7.75 -2.75 12.75
N GLY A 232 8.93 -3.05 13.27
CA GLY A 232 9.17 -3.21 14.71
C GLY A 232 8.55 -4.43 15.35
N PHE A 233 8.21 -5.47 14.57
CA PHE A 233 7.67 -6.70 15.14
C PHE A 233 8.71 -7.83 15.03
N PRO A 234 9.21 -8.39 16.14
CA PRO A 234 8.81 -8.20 17.53
C PRO A 234 9.51 -7.04 18.27
N ASP A 235 10.27 -6.20 17.58
CA ASP A 235 11.01 -5.11 18.17
C ASP A 235 10.12 -4.01 18.74
N LYS A 236 10.54 -3.37 19.83
CA LYS A 236 9.73 -2.37 20.54
C LYS A 236 9.76 -0.96 19.91
N ASN A 237 10.64 -0.72 18.93
CA ASN A 237 10.79 0.58 18.28
C ASN A 237 10.54 0.47 16.77
N PRO A 238 9.29 0.46 16.34
CA PRO A 238 8.96 0.42 14.92
C PRO A 238 9.24 1.77 14.25
N ASP A 239 9.69 1.75 12.99
CA ASP A 239 9.73 2.94 12.15
C ASP A 239 8.33 3.34 11.68
N PHE A 240 7.44 2.36 11.54
CA PHE A 240 6.04 2.52 11.18
C PHE A 240 5.17 1.38 11.71
N GLN A 241 3.86 1.65 11.87
CA GLN A 241 2.87 0.66 12.30
C GLN A 241 1.55 0.87 11.56
N VAL A 242 0.71 -0.16 11.51
CA VAL A 242 -0.71 0.03 11.17
C VAL A 242 -1.44 0.55 12.42
N TYR A 243 -2.35 1.49 12.27
CA TYR A 243 -3.05 2.14 13.40
C TYR A 243 -3.60 1.17 14.45
N ARG A 244 -4.19 0.06 14.03
CA ARG A 244 -4.72 -0.97 14.96
C ARG A 244 -3.65 -1.60 15.86
N GLU A 245 -2.38 -1.58 15.45
CA GLU A 245 -1.24 -2.07 16.24
C GLU A 245 -0.77 -1.02 17.25
N TYR A 246 -0.83 0.25 16.85
CA TYR A 246 -0.46 1.41 17.67
C TYR A 246 -1.34 1.54 18.94
N LYS A 247 -2.64 1.24 18.84
CA LYS A 247 -3.58 1.33 19.98
C LYS A 247 -3.56 0.11 20.93
N ASN A 248 -2.88 -0.97 20.55
CA ASN A 248 -2.78 -2.19 21.36
C ASN A 248 -1.45 -2.30 22.13
N ASN A 249 -0.61 -1.26 22.06
CA ASN A 249 0.59 -1.09 22.83
C ASN A 249 0.39 -0.06 23.94
#